data_ee5ccc6dfd23c486f5a75d0b02078388
#
_entry.id   ee5ccc6dfd23c486f5a75d0b02078388
#
_cell.length_a   1.000
_cell.length_b   1.000
_cell.length_c   1.000
_cell.angle_alpha   90.00
_cell.angle_beta   90.00
_cell.angle_gamma   90.00
#
_symmetry.space_group_name_H-M   'P 1'
#
loop_
_entity.id
_entity.type
_entity.pdbx_description
1 polymer ?
#
loop_
_entity_poly.entity_id
_entity_poly.type
_entity_poly.pdbx_seq_one_letter_code
_entity_poly.pdbx_strand_id
1 'polypeptide(L)'
;MSLREINSGTIHQLIVVNGIIISATKSSIKMNKCTVQCKNCGNLKTIEVKSGFSNISIPRQCDSAKLPTENKEKCPLDSYAIVPEKSSYIDSQILKIQEPPETIPVGEIPRSYLIYCDRNLVNKVTPVFAVWRGICVFFYLLI
;
A
#
# COMPACT_ATOMS: atom_id res chain seq x y z
N MET A 1 18.40 13.00 -2.85
CA MET A 1 17.20 13.86 -3.06
C MET A 1 16.67 14.31 -1.70
N SER A 2 16.37 15.58 -1.54
CA SER A 2 15.71 16.10 -0.34
C SER A 2 14.23 15.77 -0.34
N LEU A 3 13.62 15.65 0.85
CA LEU A 3 12.15 15.50 0.97
C LEU A 3 11.38 16.67 0.34
N ARG A 4 12.01 17.83 0.18
CA ARG A 4 11.41 19.03 -0.43
C ARG A 4 11.33 18.96 -1.96
N GLU A 5 12.15 18.12 -2.57
CA GLU A 5 12.22 17.97 -4.02
C GLU A 5 11.20 16.97 -4.57
N ILE A 6 10.51 16.24 -3.68
CA ILE A 6 9.45 15.30 -4.06
C ILE A 6 8.28 16.10 -4.63
N ASN A 7 7.98 15.88 -5.90
CA ASN A 7 6.91 16.54 -6.63
C ASN A 7 6.21 15.58 -7.61
N SER A 8 5.24 16.06 -8.35
CA SER A 8 4.51 15.26 -9.33
C SER A 8 5.38 14.65 -10.43
N GLY A 9 6.53 15.25 -10.74
CA GLY A 9 7.47 14.73 -11.73
C GLY A 9 8.27 13.51 -11.26
N THR A 10 8.26 13.19 -9.95
CA THR A 10 8.95 12.02 -9.38
C THR A 10 8.04 10.79 -9.26
N ILE A 11 6.77 10.90 -9.66
CA ILE A 11 5.82 9.78 -9.66
C ILE A 11 6.29 8.69 -10.62
N HIS A 12 6.16 7.42 -10.20
CA HIS A 12 6.63 6.22 -10.92
C HIS A 12 8.15 6.13 -11.11
N GLN A 13 8.93 6.85 -10.30
CA GLN A 13 10.38 6.77 -10.31
C GLN A 13 10.91 6.12 -9.03
N LEU A 14 12.00 5.38 -9.16
CA LEU A 14 12.75 4.91 -8.00
C LEU A 14 13.69 6.02 -7.54
N ILE A 15 13.40 6.57 -6.36
CA ILE A 15 14.16 7.68 -5.80
C ILE A 15 14.86 7.28 -4.50
N VAL A 16 15.98 7.92 -4.23
CA VAL A 16 16.71 7.80 -2.95
C VAL A 16 16.45 9.07 -2.15
N VAL A 17 15.89 8.92 -0.96
CA VAL A 17 15.53 10.05 -0.09
C VAL A 17 16.29 9.94 1.23
N ASN A 18 16.84 11.07 1.67
CA ASN A 18 17.50 11.19 2.96
C ASN A 18 16.51 11.68 4.01
N GLY A 19 16.43 10.98 5.13
CA GLY A 19 15.54 11.37 6.20
C GLY A 19 15.73 10.58 7.47
N ILE A 20 15.05 11.00 8.53
CA ILE A 20 15.06 10.36 9.85
C ILE A 20 13.70 9.74 10.09
N ILE A 21 13.67 8.45 10.46
CA ILE A 21 12.42 7.80 10.86
C ILE A 21 12.06 8.22 12.27
N ILE A 22 10.98 8.98 12.40
CA ILE A 22 10.49 9.48 13.70
C ILE A 22 9.43 8.59 14.32
N SER A 23 8.72 7.79 13.50
CA SER A 23 7.69 6.89 13.99
C SER A 23 7.55 5.68 13.07
N ALA A 24 7.26 4.53 13.66
CA ALA A 24 6.89 3.30 12.97
C ALA A 24 5.67 2.69 13.65
N THR A 25 4.67 2.29 12.88
CA THR A 25 3.53 1.55 13.43
C THR A 25 3.92 0.11 13.72
N LYS A 26 3.10 -0.60 14.48
CA LYS A 26 3.19 -2.05 14.55
C LYS A 26 2.91 -2.65 13.16
N SER A 27 3.51 -3.80 12.87
CA SER A 27 3.17 -4.57 11.66
C SER A 27 1.70 -4.97 11.69
N SER A 28 1.03 -4.83 10.58
CA SER A 28 -0.36 -5.20 10.38
C SER A 28 -0.48 -6.11 9.16
N ILE A 29 -1.54 -6.89 9.12
CA ILE A 29 -1.82 -7.77 7.97
C ILE A 29 -2.70 -7.01 7.00
N LYS A 30 -2.29 -6.99 5.73
CA LYS A 30 -3.02 -6.37 4.61
C LYS A 30 -3.33 -7.42 3.55
N MET A 31 -4.52 -7.36 2.99
CA MET A 31 -4.89 -8.20 1.86
C MET A 31 -4.19 -7.71 0.59
N ASN A 32 -3.46 -8.61 -0.09
CA ASN A 32 -2.76 -8.33 -1.35
C ASN A 32 -3.58 -8.77 -2.56
N LYS A 33 -4.22 -9.96 -2.45
CA LYS A 33 -5.13 -10.47 -3.46
C LYS A 33 -6.43 -10.89 -2.78
N CYS A 34 -7.53 -10.33 -3.26
CA CYS A 34 -8.87 -10.66 -2.78
C CYS A 34 -9.51 -11.65 -3.74
N THR A 35 -9.84 -12.83 -3.25
CA THR A 35 -10.62 -13.79 -4.02
C THR A 35 -12.09 -13.67 -3.63
N VAL A 36 -12.93 -13.42 -4.61
CA VAL A 36 -14.37 -13.32 -4.47
C VAL A 36 -15.06 -14.47 -5.19
N GLN A 37 -16.13 -14.95 -4.64
CA GLN A 37 -16.95 -16.02 -5.21
C GLN A 37 -18.38 -15.51 -5.44
N CYS A 38 -18.92 -15.80 -6.62
CA CYS A 38 -20.33 -15.53 -6.89
C CYS A 38 -21.21 -16.53 -6.13
N LYS A 39 -22.16 -16.04 -5.34
CA LYS A 39 -23.10 -16.86 -4.57
C LYS A 39 -24.05 -17.67 -5.43
N ASN A 40 -24.32 -17.22 -6.65
CA ASN A 40 -25.29 -17.86 -7.55
C ASN A 40 -24.65 -18.93 -8.44
N CYS A 41 -23.55 -18.61 -9.16
CA CYS A 41 -22.91 -19.54 -10.11
C CYS A 41 -21.61 -20.16 -9.58
N GLY A 42 -21.14 -19.77 -8.36
CA GLY A 42 -19.90 -20.30 -7.79
C GLY A 42 -18.61 -19.81 -8.46
N ASN A 43 -18.69 -18.93 -9.47
CA ASN A 43 -17.52 -18.44 -10.19
C ASN A 43 -16.59 -17.68 -9.24
N LEU A 44 -15.28 -18.00 -9.32
CA LEU A 44 -14.23 -17.38 -8.54
C LEU A 44 -13.53 -16.31 -9.37
N LYS A 45 -13.28 -15.17 -8.76
CA LYS A 45 -12.50 -14.07 -9.34
C LYS A 45 -11.50 -13.55 -8.35
N THR A 46 -10.24 -13.41 -8.77
CA THR A 46 -9.20 -12.80 -7.95
C THR A 46 -8.98 -11.36 -8.38
N ILE A 47 -8.99 -10.46 -7.42
CA ILE A 47 -8.81 -9.02 -7.59
C ILE A 47 -7.52 -8.63 -6.89
N GLU A 48 -6.62 -7.97 -7.59
CA GLU A 48 -5.40 -7.43 -6.98
C GLU A 48 -5.71 -6.13 -6.22
N VAL A 49 -5.25 -6.09 -4.98
CA VAL A 49 -5.38 -4.91 -4.12
C VAL A 49 -4.15 -4.04 -4.30
N LYS A 50 -4.32 -2.82 -4.75
CA LYS A 50 -3.23 -1.87 -4.95
C LYS A 50 -2.56 -1.53 -3.60
N SER A 51 -1.28 -1.20 -3.64
CA SER A 51 -0.54 -0.71 -2.47
C SER A 51 -1.09 0.63 -1.97
N GLY A 52 -0.85 0.94 -0.70
CA GLY A 52 -1.35 2.16 -0.05
C GLY A 52 -2.73 1.99 0.60
N PHE A 53 -3.47 3.07 0.71
CA PHE A 53 -4.83 3.13 1.31
C PHE A 53 -5.95 2.74 0.34
N SER A 54 -5.65 2.00 -0.72
CA SER A 54 -6.65 1.65 -1.72
C SER A 54 -7.73 0.75 -1.15
N ASN A 55 -8.97 1.16 -1.30
CA ASN A 55 -10.12 0.31 -1.02
C ASN A 55 -10.25 -0.76 -2.11
N ILE A 56 -10.73 -1.94 -1.72
CA ILE A 56 -11.02 -3.02 -2.66
C ILE A 56 -12.30 -2.67 -3.41
N SER A 57 -12.21 -2.53 -4.72
CA SER A 57 -13.38 -2.36 -5.58
C SER A 57 -13.86 -3.72 -6.07
N ILE A 58 -14.94 -4.22 -5.48
CA ILE A 58 -15.56 -5.48 -5.90
C ILE A 58 -16.49 -5.18 -7.08
N PRO A 59 -16.39 -5.91 -8.21
CA PRO A 59 -17.28 -5.71 -9.33
C PRO A 59 -18.71 -6.12 -8.96
N ARG A 60 -19.68 -5.31 -9.39
CA ARG A 60 -21.10 -5.53 -9.09
C ARG A 60 -21.72 -6.63 -9.94
N GLN A 61 -21.19 -6.89 -11.13
CA GLN A 61 -21.69 -7.90 -12.06
C GLN A 61 -20.77 -9.13 -12.10
N CYS A 62 -21.38 -10.30 -12.20
CA CYS A 62 -20.65 -11.54 -12.34
C CYS A 62 -20.13 -11.69 -13.77
N ASP A 63 -18.85 -12.06 -13.93
CA ASP A 63 -18.23 -12.25 -15.25
C ASP A 63 -18.78 -13.45 -16.01
N SER A 64 -19.40 -14.43 -15.34
CA SER A 64 -20.07 -15.56 -16.01
C SER A 64 -21.25 -15.13 -16.89
N ALA A 65 -21.81 -13.94 -16.65
CA ALA A 65 -22.85 -13.36 -17.51
C ALA A 65 -22.34 -12.94 -18.88
N LYS A 66 -21.01 -12.87 -19.08
CA LYS A 66 -20.36 -12.50 -20.34
C LYS A 66 -20.05 -13.69 -21.26
N LEU A 67 -20.16 -14.93 -20.74
CA LEU A 67 -19.96 -16.14 -21.54
C LEU A 67 -21.29 -16.49 -22.26
N PRO A 68 -21.29 -16.59 -23.59
CA PRO A 68 -22.47 -16.97 -24.36
C PRO A 68 -22.73 -18.48 -24.21
N THR A 69 -23.28 -18.89 -23.10
CA THR A 69 -23.83 -20.22 -22.90
C THR A 69 -25.34 -20.06 -22.82
N GLU A 70 -26.00 -20.55 -23.86
CA GLU A 70 -27.46 -20.66 -23.93
C GLU A 70 -27.98 -21.37 -22.68
N ASN A 71 -28.79 -20.71 -21.85
CA ASN A 71 -29.48 -21.23 -20.66
C ASN A 71 -28.85 -21.00 -19.28
N LYS A 72 -27.97 -20.03 -19.06
CA LYS A 72 -27.66 -19.60 -17.69
C LYS A 72 -28.42 -18.34 -17.33
N GLU A 73 -29.29 -18.43 -16.33
CA GLU A 73 -29.91 -17.26 -15.70
C GLU A 73 -28.83 -16.24 -15.31
N LYS A 74 -29.06 -14.99 -15.65
CA LYS A 74 -28.14 -13.90 -15.31
C LYS A 74 -28.01 -13.81 -13.79
N CYS A 75 -26.79 -13.83 -13.28
CA CYS A 75 -26.54 -13.63 -11.86
C CYS A 75 -27.05 -12.23 -11.43
N PRO A 76 -27.65 -12.12 -10.25
CA PRO A 76 -28.08 -10.83 -9.73
C PRO A 76 -26.89 -9.90 -9.49
N LEU A 77 -27.17 -8.60 -9.40
CA LEU A 77 -26.17 -7.60 -9.03
C LEU A 77 -25.65 -7.86 -7.60
N ASP A 78 -24.40 -7.49 -7.36
CA ASP A 78 -23.73 -7.62 -6.06
C ASP A 78 -23.71 -9.05 -5.49
N SER A 79 -23.64 -10.06 -6.39
CA SER A 79 -23.63 -11.48 -6.03
C SER A 79 -22.29 -12.01 -5.53
N TYR A 80 -21.22 -11.20 -5.55
CA TYR A 80 -19.90 -11.61 -5.08
C TYR A 80 -19.77 -11.55 -3.56
N ALA A 81 -19.21 -12.59 -2.96
CA ALA A 81 -18.78 -12.63 -1.57
C ALA A 81 -17.27 -12.86 -1.49
N ILE A 82 -16.62 -12.24 -0.52
CA ILE A 82 -15.18 -12.43 -0.26
C ILE A 82 -14.98 -13.81 0.34
N VAL A 83 -13.97 -14.55 -0.16
CA VAL A 83 -13.53 -15.83 0.37
C VAL A 83 -12.16 -15.64 1.03
N PRO A 84 -12.09 -15.45 2.35
CA PRO A 84 -10.84 -15.16 3.05
C PRO A 84 -9.80 -16.27 2.89
N GLU A 85 -10.21 -17.53 2.89
CA GLU A 85 -9.35 -18.71 2.81
C GLU A 85 -8.57 -18.81 1.49
N LYS A 86 -9.14 -18.25 0.40
CA LYS A 86 -8.52 -18.21 -0.93
C LYS A 86 -7.86 -16.88 -1.25
N SER A 87 -7.91 -15.94 -0.31
CA SER A 87 -7.30 -14.62 -0.44
C SER A 87 -5.85 -14.65 0.07
N SER A 88 -5.01 -13.78 -0.48
CA SER A 88 -3.59 -13.67 -0.10
C SER A 88 -3.37 -12.42 0.73
N TYR A 89 -2.57 -12.57 1.78
CA TYR A 89 -2.26 -11.52 2.74
C TYR A 89 -0.75 -11.26 2.76
N ILE A 90 -0.37 -10.04 3.10
CA ILE A 90 1.01 -9.60 3.28
C ILE A 90 1.14 -8.78 4.55
N ASP A 91 2.33 -8.77 5.14
CA ASP A 91 2.66 -7.84 6.20
C ASP A 91 2.82 -6.43 5.65
N SER A 92 2.34 -5.45 6.40
CA SER A 92 2.41 -4.04 6.06
C SER A 92 2.72 -3.21 7.31
N GLN A 93 3.49 -2.14 7.13
CA GLN A 93 3.89 -1.21 8.17
C GLN A 93 3.94 0.21 7.62
N ILE A 94 3.56 1.18 8.43
CA ILE A 94 3.65 2.60 8.07
C ILE A 94 4.80 3.22 8.85
N LEU A 95 5.71 3.87 8.14
CA LEU A 95 6.82 4.63 8.70
C LEU A 95 6.57 6.11 8.47
N LYS A 96 6.94 6.95 9.43
CA LYS A 96 6.97 8.40 9.27
C LYS A 96 8.41 8.86 9.17
N ILE A 97 8.78 9.38 8.01
CA ILE A 97 10.08 9.98 7.74
C ILE A 97 9.98 11.49 7.89
N GLN A 98 10.99 12.10 8.47
CA GLN A 98 11.12 13.55 8.63
C GLN A 98 12.44 14.04 8.04
N GLU A 99 12.45 15.27 7.61
CA GLU A 99 13.61 15.98 7.10
C GLU A 99 14.70 16.10 8.17
N PRO A 100 15.98 15.84 7.84
CA PRO A 100 17.08 16.01 8.77
C PRO A 100 17.22 17.48 9.20
N PRO A 101 17.52 17.79 10.46
CA PRO A 101 17.63 19.17 10.96
C PRO A 101 18.63 20.03 10.18
N GLU A 102 19.67 19.40 9.64
CA GLU A 102 20.75 20.06 8.89
C GLU A 102 20.30 20.62 7.54
N THR A 103 19.21 20.08 6.98
CA THR A 103 18.66 20.48 5.68
C THR A 103 17.50 21.43 5.76
N ILE A 104 17.06 21.78 6.97
CA ILE A 104 15.92 22.67 7.20
C ILE A 104 16.39 24.13 7.10
N PRO A 105 15.79 24.95 6.22
CA PRO A 105 16.06 26.38 6.19
C PRO A 105 15.66 27.06 7.51
N VAL A 106 16.40 28.08 7.89
CA VAL A 106 16.13 28.86 9.12
C VAL A 106 14.72 29.45 9.09
N GLY A 107 13.93 29.15 10.13
CA GLY A 107 12.56 29.66 10.27
C GLY A 107 11.49 28.79 9.60
N GLU A 108 11.84 27.64 9.00
CA GLU A 108 10.86 26.71 8.43
C GLU A 108 10.60 25.48 9.31
N ILE A 109 9.41 24.92 9.16
CA ILE A 109 9.01 23.68 9.84
C ILE A 109 9.52 22.47 9.04
N PRO A 110 10.06 21.42 9.69
CA PRO A 110 10.49 20.20 9.02
C PRO A 110 9.34 19.51 8.32
N ARG A 111 9.55 19.08 7.07
CA ARG A 111 8.57 18.27 6.33
C ARG A 111 8.62 16.83 6.77
N SER A 112 7.47 16.17 6.77
CA SER A 112 7.37 14.75 7.05
C SER A 112 6.45 14.06 6.04
N TYR A 113 6.79 12.80 5.70
CA TYR A 113 6.02 11.94 4.79
C TYR A 113 5.74 10.59 5.44
N LEU A 114 4.65 9.96 5.02
CA LEU A 114 4.31 8.59 5.40
C LEU A 114 4.79 7.65 4.30
N ILE A 115 5.53 6.62 4.70
CA ILE A 115 6.03 5.57 3.82
C ILE A 115 5.31 4.28 4.15
N TYR A 116 4.76 3.62 3.13
CA TYR A 116 4.12 2.33 3.25
C TYR A 116 5.11 1.24 2.91
N CYS A 117 5.44 0.42 3.89
CA CYS A 117 6.35 -0.71 3.75
C CYS A 117 5.55 -2.00 3.73
N ASP A 118 5.72 -2.80 2.69
CA ASP A 118 5.05 -4.07 2.52
C ASP A 118 6.06 -5.23 2.47
N ARG A 119 5.64 -6.43 2.91
CA ARG A 119 6.41 -7.68 2.80
C ARG A 119 7.78 -7.61 3.52
N ASN A 120 8.86 -7.80 2.76
CA ASN A 120 10.23 -7.88 3.28
C ASN A 120 10.78 -6.57 3.87
N LEU A 121 10.11 -5.44 3.66
CA LEU A 121 10.49 -4.14 4.20
C LEU A 121 9.94 -3.90 5.60
N VAL A 122 9.00 -4.74 6.05
CA VAL A 122 8.40 -4.64 7.38
C VAL A 122 9.43 -5.01 8.45
N ASN A 123 9.44 -4.26 9.55
CA ASN A 123 10.35 -4.44 10.71
C ASN A 123 11.85 -4.38 10.38
N LYS A 124 12.23 -3.80 9.23
CA LYS A 124 13.66 -3.60 8.90
C LYS A 124 14.24 -2.34 9.52
N VAL A 125 13.40 -1.38 9.86
CA VAL A 125 13.80 -0.10 10.41
C VAL A 125 13.14 0.13 11.75
N THR A 126 13.93 0.52 12.74
CA THR A 126 13.45 0.96 14.04
C THR A 126 13.49 2.49 14.11
N PRO A 127 12.48 3.15 14.69
CA PRO A 127 12.51 4.58 14.92
C PRO A 127 13.71 4.91 15.82
N VAL A 128 14.54 5.84 15.39
CA VAL A 128 15.64 6.33 16.22
C VAL A 128 15.15 7.59 16.91
N PHE A 129 15.01 7.53 18.22
CA PHE A 129 14.95 8.72 19.04
C PHE A 129 16.37 9.29 19.06
N ALA A 130 16.72 10.09 18.06
CA ALA A 130 18.04 10.64 17.93
C ALA A 130 18.25 11.78 18.89
N VAL A 131 18.88 11.46 19.99
CA VAL A 131 19.81 12.39 20.61
C VAL A 131 21.20 11.98 20.07
N TRP A 132 21.79 12.81 19.18
CA TRP A 132 23.17 12.72 18.72
C TRP A 132 23.54 11.59 17.72
N ARG A 133 23.65 11.98 16.48
CA ARG A 133 24.04 11.33 15.23
C ARG A 133 22.88 10.72 14.48
N GLY A 134 22.29 11.54 13.59
CA GLY A 134 21.25 11.10 12.66
C GLY A 134 21.76 9.94 11.81
N ILE A 135 21.15 8.78 11.96
CA ILE A 135 21.25 7.73 10.96
C ILE A 135 20.37 8.18 9.81
N CYS A 136 20.99 8.74 8.77
CA CYS A 136 20.33 8.96 7.49
C CYS A 136 20.03 7.57 6.91
N VAL A 137 18.77 7.22 6.85
CA VAL A 137 18.34 5.98 6.18
C VAL A 137 18.04 6.34 4.73
N PHE A 138 18.73 5.70 3.81
CA PHE A 138 18.45 5.83 2.39
C PHE A 138 17.31 4.89 2.04
N PHE A 139 16.18 5.45 1.63
CA PHE A 139 15.05 4.68 1.13
C PHE A 139 15.00 4.76 -0.38
N TYR A 140 14.86 3.59 -1.01
CA TYR A 140 14.44 3.51 -2.40
C TYR A 140 12.92 3.53 -2.40
N LEU A 141 12.34 4.66 -2.74
CA LEU A 141 10.89 4.81 -2.85
C LEU A 141 10.48 4.73 -4.31
N LEU A 142 9.54 3.85 -4.59
CA LEU A 142 8.75 3.90 -5.81
C LEU A 142 7.48 4.70 -5.49
N ILE A 143 7.39 5.92 -5.96
CA ILE A 143 6.24 6.80 -5.76
C ILE A 143 5.29 6.67 -6.95
#